data_163f3ce00b0fdff6376c9340f1c33dc1
#
_entry.id   163f3ce00b0fdff6376c9340f1c33dc1
#
_cell.length_a   1.000
_cell.length_b   1.000
_cell.length_c   1.000
_cell.angle_alpha   90.00
_cell.angle_beta   90.00
_cell.angle_gamma   90.00
#
_symmetry.space_group_name_H-M   'P 1'
#
loop_
_entity.id
_entity.type
_entity.pdbx_description
1 polymer ?
#
loop_
_entity_poly.entity_id
_entity_poly.type
_entity_poly.pdbx_seq_one_letter_code
_entity_poly.pdbx_strand_id
1 'polypeptide(L)'
;SALLNSKKLICDDNKIAFDTQLDFNNIYINDFTLITLLGNILDNAITAASKLDNGYINLAIKQADTYLAIHCENNHHEKIKKREGRFISSKPSSGSKANPLHGLGLISVTNNVNKYGGTIDINYNNTTFIVDILIPNYR
;
A
#
# COMPACT_ATOMS: atom_id res chain seq x y z
N SER A 1 3.19 -4.46 -15.87
CA SER A 1 4.51 -4.24 -15.29
C SER A 1 5.00 -5.50 -14.59
N ALA A 2 6.30 -5.65 -14.54
CA ALA A 2 6.90 -6.82 -13.91
C ALA A 2 6.54 -6.91 -12.43
N LEU A 3 6.54 -5.78 -11.74
CA LEU A 3 6.18 -5.75 -10.33
C LEU A 3 4.74 -6.22 -10.09
N LEU A 4 3.79 -5.67 -10.84
CA LEU A 4 2.39 -6.04 -10.67
C LEU A 4 2.13 -7.50 -11.05
N ASN A 5 2.79 -7.98 -12.09
CA ASN A 5 2.67 -9.39 -12.47
C ASN A 5 3.21 -10.31 -11.36
N SER A 6 4.34 -9.94 -10.76
CA SER A 6 4.91 -10.68 -9.65
C SER A 6 3.97 -10.72 -8.45
N LYS A 7 3.39 -9.57 -8.10
CA LYS A 7 2.46 -9.51 -6.97
C LYS A 7 1.17 -10.27 -7.25
N LYS A 8 0.71 -10.26 -8.50
CA LYS A 8 -0.47 -11.03 -8.88
C LYS A 8 -0.25 -12.53 -8.66
N LEU A 9 0.93 -13.04 -9.01
CA LEU A 9 1.25 -14.44 -8.77
C LEU A 9 1.22 -14.78 -7.28
N ILE A 10 1.75 -13.90 -6.45
CA ILE A 10 1.72 -14.11 -5.00
C ILE A 10 0.28 -14.11 -4.50
N CYS A 11 -0.54 -13.20 -5.01
CA CYS A 11 -1.95 -13.15 -4.64
C CYS A 11 -2.68 -14.43 -5.06
N ASP A 12 -2.43 -14.91 -6.27
CA ASP A 12 -3.06 -16.15 -6.74
C ASP A 12 -2.68 -17.33 -5.84
N ASP A 13 -1.41 -17.42 -5.45
CA ASP A 13 -0.93 -18.49 -4.56
C ASP A 13 -1.59 -18.42 -3.18
N ASN A 14 -1.96 -17.24 -2.74
CA ASN A 14 -2.59 -17.02 -1.45
C ASN A 14 -4.12 -16.88 -1.54
N LYS A 15 -4.68 -17.13 -2.71
CA LYS A 15 -6.12 -17.03 -2.96
C LYS A 15 -6.69 -15.66 -2.66
N ILE A 16 -5.92 -14.63 -2.98
CA ILE A 16 -6.34 -13.24 -2.82
C ILE A 16 -6.86 -12.74 -4.18
N ALA A 17 -8.04 -12.14 -4.17
CA ALA A 17 -8.57 -11.49 -5.38
C ALA A 17 -7.86 -10.16 -5.55
N PHE A 18 -7.09 -10.01 -6.61
CA PHE A 18 -6.30 -8.81 -6.87
C PHE A 18 -6.78 -8.12 -8.12
N ASP A 19 -7.42 -6.97 -7.97
CA ASP A 19 -7.92 -6.18 -9.07
C ASP A 19 -7.10 -4.91 -9.22
N THR A 20 -6.80 -4.56 -10.46
CA THR A 20 -6.05 -3.34 -10.78
C THR A 20 -6.81 -2.48 -11.78
N GLN A 21 -6.73 -1.18 -11.58
CA GLN A 21 -7.21 -0.18 -12.54
C GLN A 21 -6.04 0.77 -12.82
N LEU A 22 -5.57 0.75 -14.06
CA LEU A 22 -4.42 1.55 -14.47
C LEU A 22 -4.88 2.53 -15.54
N ASP A 23 -4.86 3.81 -15.21
CA ASP A 23 -5.35 4.87 -16.09
C ASP A 23 -4.34 6.01 -16.11
N PHE A 24 -3.31 5.86 -16.92
CA PHE A 24 -2.29 6.87 -17.08
C PHE A 24 -1.62 6.76 -18.43
N ASN A 25 -1.14 7.87 -18.94
CA ASN A 25 -0.39 7.91 -20.19
C ASN A 25 1.11 7.99 -19.92
N ASN A 26 1.49 8.88 -19.03
CA ASN A 26 2.90 9.12 -18.75
C ASN A 26 3.16 9.14 -17.26
N ILE A 27 4.20 8.44 -16.85
CA ILE A 27 4.68 8.48 -15.47
C ILE A 27 6.09 9.06 -15.51
N TYR A 28 6.25 10.21 -14.86
CA TYR A 28 7.53 10.93 -14.78
C TYR A 28 8.26 10.69 -13.46
N ILE A 29 7.59 10.00 -12.53
CA ILE A 29 8.19 9.65 -11.25
C ILE A 29 9.29 8.63 -11.52
N ASN A 30 10.41 8.76 -10.83
CA ASN A 30 11.52 7.83 -10.93
C ASN A 30 11.06 6.39 -10.73
N ASP A 31 11.48 5.49 -11.61
CA ASP A 31 11.06 4.09 -11.58
C ASP A 31 11.36 3.42 -10.24
N PHE A 32 12.55 3.66 -9.71
CA PHE A 32 12.94 3.08 -8.42
C PHE A 32 12.00 3.53 -7.31
N THR A 33 11.66 4.82 -7.28
CA THR A 33 10.76 5.37 -6.29
C THR A 33 9.38 4.74 -6.40
N LEU A 34 8.85 4.68 -7.61
CA LEU A 34 7.51 4.12 -7.83
C LEU A 34 7.46 2.63 -7.46
N ILE A 35 8.46 1.88 -7.87
CA ILE A 35 8.54 0.44 -7.56
C ILE A 35 8.64 0.23 -6.05
N THR A 36 9.42 1.05 -5.37
CA THR A 36 9.56 0.95 -3.92
C THR A 36 8.24 1.27 -3.20
N LEU A 37 7.56 2.34 -3.63
CA LEU A 37 6.27 2.70 -3.06
C LEU A 37 5.24 1.58 -3.25
N LEU A 38 5.07 1.15 -4.48
CA LEU A 38 4.09 0.12 -4.81
C LEU A 38 4.42 -1.20 -4.14
N GLY A 39 5.69 -1.58 -4.11
CA GLY A 39 6.13 -2.80 -3.46
C GLY A 39 5.78 -2.81 -1.99
N ASN A 40 6.07 -1.73 -1.28
CA ASN A 40 5.78 -1.63 0.15
C ASN A 40 4.28 -1.64 0.43
N ILE A 41 3.49 -0.90 -0.37
CA ILE A 41 2.04 -0.85 -0.21
C ILE A 41 1.43 -2.22 -0.45
N LEU A 42 1.84 -2.90 -1.52
CA LEU A 42 1.28 -4.19 -1.88
C LEU A 42 1.72 -5.28 -0.93
N ASP A 43 2.97 -5.28 -0.47
CA ASP A 43 3.42 -6.26 0.51
C ASP A 43 2.62 -6.16 1.80
N ASN A 44 2.33 -4.94 2.24
CA ASN A 44 1.51 -4.72 3.41
C ASN A 44 0.09 -5.26 3.21
N ALA A 45 -0.49 -4.96 2.06
CA ALA A 45 -1.84 -5.43 1.72
C ALA A 45 -1.92 -6.96 1.62
N ILE A 46 -0.93 -7.57 0.98
CA ILE A 46 -0.86 -9.02 0.81
C ILE A 46 -0.76 -9.72 2.17
N THR A 47 0.08 -9.20 3.05
CA THR A 47 0.24 -9.78 4.37
C THR A 47 -1.08 -9.79 5.13
N ALA A 48 -1.82 -8.69 5.09
CA ALA A 48 -3.10 -8.61 5.78
C ALA A 48 -4.15 -9.50 5.13
N ALA A 49 -4.29 -9.43 3.82
CA ALA A 49 -5.33 -10.17 3.09
C ALA A 49 -5.07 -11.68 3.08
N SER A 50 -3.81 -12.11 3.14
CA SER A 50 -3.46 -13.54 3.11
C SER A 50 -3.95 -14.30 4.34
N LYS A 51 -4.28 -13.58 5.41
CA LYS A 51 -4.80 -14.20 6.63
C LYS A 51 -6.30 -14.52 6.56
N LEU A 52 -6.95 -14.10 5.49
CA LEU A 52 -8.38 -14.25 5.31
C LEU A 52 -8.69 -15.29 4.25
N ASP A 53 -9.84 -15.98 4.39
CA ASP A 53 -10.30 -16.92 3.38
C ASP A 53 -10.76 -16.20 2.11
N ASN A 54 -11.20 -14.97 2.24
CA ASN A 54 -11.73 -14.17 1.13
C ASN A 54 -10.97 -12.85 1.00
N GLY A 55 -9.65 -12.91 1.11
CA GLY A 55 -8.81 -11.72 0.98
C GLY A 55 -8.95 -11.07 -0.39
N TYR A 56 -8.91 -9.74 -0.40
CA TYR A 56 -8.90 -8.99 -1.64
C TYR A 56 -8.00 -7.77 -1.55
N ILE A 57 -7.53 -7.33 -2.70
CA ILE A 57 -6.76 -6.10 -2.85
C ILE A 57 -7.25 -5.41 -4.11
N ASN A 58 -7.58 -4.13 -3.99
CA ASN A 58 -7.93 -3.28 -5.12
C ASN A 58 -6.88 -2.19 -5.23
N LEU A 59 -6.20 -2.13 -6.36
CA LEU A 59 -5.19 -1.13 -6.65
C LEU A 59 -5.63 -0.29 -7.82
N ALA A 60 -5.65 1.03 -7.64
CA ALA A 60 -5.94 1.96 -8.73
C ALA A 60 -4.81 2.97 -8.83
N ILE A 61 -4.33 3.19 -10.05
CA ILE A 61 -3.32 4.21 -10.33
C ILE A 61 -3.87 5.07 -11.45
N LYS A 62 -4.07 6.34 -11.15
CA LYS A 62 -4.65 7.29 -12.12
C LYS A 62 -3.81 8.54 -12.24
N GLN A 63 -3.61 8.95 -13.46
CA GLN A 63 -2.97 10.22 -13.76
C GLN A 63 -4.05 11.31 -13.73
N ALA A 64 -3.85 12.30 -12.89
CA ALA A 64 -4.80 13.39 -12.72
C ALA A 64 -4.03 14.70 -12.80
N ASP A 65 -4.07 15.34 -13.96
CA ASP A 65 -3.35 16.58 -14.23
C ASP A 65 -1.85 16.38 -13.98
N THR A 66 -1.26 17.13 -13.04
CA THR A 66 0.17 17.03 -12.74
C THR A 66 0.46 16.07 -11.57
N TYR A 67 -0.50 15.24 -11.22
CA TYR A 67 -0.35 14.30 -10.11
C TYR A 67 -0.62 12.87 -10.57
N LEU A 68 -0.06 11.95 -9.82
CA LEU A 68 -0.40 10.54 -9.93
C LEU A 68 -1.13 10.16 -8.64
N ALA A 69 -2.34 9.63 -8.78
CA ALA A 69 -3.13 9.17 -7.63
C ALA A 69 -3.00 7.65 -7.52
N ILE A 70 -2.63 7.18 -6.36
CA ILE A 70 -2.50 5.75 -6.07
C ILE A 70 -3.44 5.41 -4.94
N HIS A 71 -4.33 4.46 -5.18
CA HIS A 71 -5.30 3.99 -4.20
C HIS A 71 -5.14 2.50 -4.03
N CYS A 72 -4.97 2.05 -2.79
CA CYS A 72 -4.86 0.63 -2.50
C CYS A 72 -5.75 0.29 -1.31
N GLU A 73 -6.67 -0.63 -1.53
CA GLU A 73 -7.58 -1.10 -0.50
C GLU A 73 -7.41 -2.60 -0.32
N ASN A 74 -7.37 -3.03 0.93
CA ASN A 74 -7.41 -4.46 1.24
C ASN A 74 -8.32 -4.71 2.43
N ASN A 75 -8.88 -5.92 2.50
CA ASN A 75 -9.57 -6.31 3.71
C ASN A 75 -8.56 -6.87 4.72
N HIS A 76 -8.95 -6.86 5.98
CA HIS A 76 -8.14 -7.41 7.06
C HIS A 76 -9.05 -7.81 8.21
N HIS A 77 -8.48 -8.48 9.18
CA HIS A 77 -9.23 -9.02 10.29
C HIS A 77 -8.70 -8.55 11.64
N GLU A 78 -7.55 -7.91 11.66
CA GLU A 78 -6.93 -7.47 12.91
C GLU A 78 -7.28 -6.03 13.21
N LYS A 79 -7.41 -5.73 14.51
CA LYS A 79 -7.54 -4.35 14.93
C LYS A 79 -6.20 -3.66 14.73
N ILE A 80 -6.24 -2.48 14.16
CA ILE A 80 -5.06 -1.67 13.95
C ILE A 80 -5.08 -0.57 15.00
N LYS A 81 -3.97 -0.43 15.72
CA LYS A 81 -3.84 0.61 16.74
C LYS A 81 -2.97 1.73 16.20
N LYS A 82 -3.35 2.95 16.55
CA LYS A 82 -2.56 4.12 16.25
C LYS A 82 -1.97 4.63 17.55
N ARG A 83 -0.65 4.70 17.64
CA ARG A 83 0.04 5.20 18.82
C ARG A 83 1.08 6.20 18.38
N GLU A 84 1.07 7.38 19.00
CA GLU A 84 2.03 8.44 18.71
C GLU A 84 2.08 8.79 17.21
N GLY A 85 0.93 8.76 16.56
CA GLY A 85 0.85 9.07 15.14
C GLY A 85 1.30 7.95 14.22
N ARG A 86 1.63 6.78 14.74
CA ARG A 86 2.06 5.64 13.95
C ARG A 86 1.08 4.49 14.05
N PHE A 87 1.00 3.73 12.97
CA PHE A 87 0.15 2.55 12.93
C PHE A 87 0.93 1.34 13.42
N ILE A 88 0.38 0.63 14.39
CA ILE A 88 0.97 -0.59 14.89
C ILE A 88 -0.10 -1.66 14.95
N SER A 89 0.33 -2.90 14.72
CA SER A 89 -0.54 -4.06 14.79
C SER A 89 -1.07 -4.23 16.22
N SER A 90 -2.27 -4.79 16.34
CA SER A 90 -2.84 -5.10 17.65
C SER A 90 -2.06 -6.20 18.37
N LYS A 91 -1.29 -6.98 17.63
CA LYS A 91 -0.41 -7.97 18.20
C LYS A 91 1.01 -7.44 18.20
N PRO A 92 1.52 -7.01 19.34
CA PRO A 92 2.92 -6.61 19.38
C PRO A 92 3.75 -7.85 19.07
N SER A 93 4.63 -7.75 18.14
CA SER A 93 5.58 -8.82 17.92
C SER A 93 6.54 -8.81 19.09
N SER A 94 6.66 -9.93 19.75
CA SER A 94 7.45 -10.04 20.94
C SER A 94 8.88 -9.60 20.72
N GLY A 95 9.32 -8.66 21.50
CA GLY A 95 10.69 -8.19 21.45
C GLY A 95 11.07 -7.47 20.18
N SER A 96 10.19 -7.37 19.23
CA SER A 96 10.53 -6.65 18.04
C SER A 96 9.89 -5.29 18.07
N LYS A 97 10.44 -4.42 17.36
CA LYS A 97 9.93 -3.09 17.14
C LYS A 97 8.72 -3.24 16.30
N ALA A 98 7.64 -2.81 16.65
CA ALA A 98 6.45 -2.77 15.88
C ALA A 98 6.41 -3.78 14.72
N ASN A 99 5.27 -4.24 14.34
CA ASN A 99 5.14 -5.10 13.17
C ASN A 99 5.75 -4.38 11.97
N PRO A 100 6.82 -4.91 11.37
CA PRO A 100 7.49 -4.24 10.26
C PRO A 100 6.55 -3.92 9.12
N LEU A 101 5.56 -4.77 8.90
CA LEU A 101 4.65 -4.59 7.77
C LEU A 101 3.69 -3.44 7.96
N HIS A 102 3.18 -3.28 9.19
CA HIS A 102 2.24 -2.21 9.48
C HIS A 102 2.93 -0.95 9.97
N GLY A 103 4.11 -1.09 10.55
CA GLY A 103 4.87 0.05 11.05
C GLY A 103 5.89 0.57 10.08
N LEU A 104 6.91 -0.24 9.81
CA LEU A 104 8.06 0.22 9.02
C LEU A 104 7.74 0.41 7.56
N GLY A 105 6.93 -0.47 6.97
CA GLY A 105 6.55 -0.35 5.56
C GLY A 105 5.81 0.94 5.28
N LEU A 106 4.82 1.27 6.12
CA LEU A 106 4.05 2.49 5.93
C LEU A 106 4.85 3.74 6.30
N ILE A 107 5.77 3.64 7.26
CA ILE A 107 6.66 4.75 7.57
C ILE A 107 7.53 5.06 6.36
N SER A 108 8.08 4.04 5.71
CA SER A 108 8.88 4.22 4.50
C SER A 108 8.07 4.86 3.39
N VAL A 109 6.84 4.40 3.18
CA VAL A 109 5.95 4.97 2.18
C VAL A 109 5.67 6.43 2.47
N THR A 110 5.31 6.74 3.71
CA THR A 110 5.00 8.10 4.13
C THR A 110 6.20 9.03 3.92
N ASN A 111 7.38 8.57 4.31
CA ASN A 111 8.59 9.37 4.15
C ASN A 111 8.89 9.63 2.68
N ASN A 112 8.76 8.63 1.83
CA ASN A 112 8.99 8.79 0.40
C ASN A 112 7.99 9.73 -0.24
N VAL A 113 6.72 9.60 0.10
CA VAL A 113 5.67 10.48 -0.42
C VAL A 113 5.96 11.92 -0.02
N ASN A 114 6.28 12.15 1.24
CA ASN A 114 6.60 13.49 1.74
C ASN A 114 7.83 14.06 1.05
N LYS A 115 8.84 13.24 0.85
CA LYS A 115 10.08 13.67 0.20
C LYS A 115 9.83 14.19 -1.22
N TYR A 116 8.89 13.59 -1.93
CA TYR A 116 8.56 14.01 -3.30
C TYR A 116 7.44 15.04 -3.37
N GLY A 117 7.04 15.60 -2.23
CA GLY A 117 6.04 16.67 -2.20
C GLY A 117 4.61 16.18 -2.37
N GLY A 118 4.39 14.91 -2.10
CA GLY A 118 3.04 14.34 -2.19
C GLY A 118 2.33 14.31 -0.86
N THR A 119 1.12 13.76 -0.87
CA THR A 119 0.32 13.57 0.33
C THR A 119 -0.12 12.11 0.42
N ILE A 120 -0.33 11.64 1.64
CA ILE A 120 -0.80 10.30 1.90
C ILE A 120 -1.88 10.33 2.97
N ASP A 121 -2.99 9.64 2.69
CA ASP A 121 -4.07 9.44 3.66
C ASP A 121 -4.22 7.95 3.90
N ILE A 122 -4.33 7.57 5.16
CA ILE A 122 -4.54 6.19 5.55
C ILE A 122 -5.83 6.12 6.36
N ASN A 123 -6.79 5.34 5.87
CA ASN A 123 -8.07 5.14 6.52
C ASN A 123 -8.30 3.67 6.76
N TYR A 124 -8.86 3.33 7.91
CA TYR A 124 -9.10 1.94 8.23
C TYR A 124 -10.27 1.78 9.20
N ASN A 125 -10.85 0.60 9.18
CA ASN A 125 -11.81 0.18 10.19
C ASN A 125 -11.47 -1.28 10.53
N ASN A 126 -12.42 -2.00 11.14
CA ASN A 126 -12.15 -3.38 11.57
C ASN A 126 -12.00 -4.36 10.40
N THR A 127 -12.44 -4.02 9.22
CA THR A 127 -12.48 -4.94 8.08
C THR A 127 -11.72 -4.46 6.86
N THR A 128 -11.43 -3.18 6.74
CA THR A 128 -10.75 -2.64 5.55
C THR A 128 -9.63 -1.67 5.92
N PHE A 129 -8.65 -1.60 5.05
CA PHE A 129 -7.51 -0.69 5.19
C PHE A 129 -7.27 -0.05 3.83
N ILE A 130 -7.22 1.28 3.79
CA ILE A 130 -7.13 2.04 2.55
C ILE A 130 -5.98 3.02 2.63
N VAL A 131 -5.14 3.01 1.61
CA VAL A 131 -4.05 3.98 1.45
C VAL A 131 -4.31 4.77 0.18
N ASP A 132 -4.36 6.09 0.30
CA ASP A 132 -4.52 7.00 -0.82
C ASP A 132 -3.32 7.93 -0.89
N ILE A 133 -2.67 7.99 -2.04
CA ILE A 133 -1.48 8.80 -2.27
C ILE A 133 -1.71 9.71 -3.46
N LEU A 134 -1.31 10.97 -3.31
CA LEU A 134 -1.17 11.89 -4.43
C LEU A 134 0.30 12.30 -4.49
N ILE A 135 0.94 12.08 -5.61
CA ILE A 135 2.35 12.40 -5.76
C ILE A 135 2.54 13.19 -7.06
N PRO A 136 3.36 14.27 -7.05
CA PRO A 136 3.59 15.04 -8.27
C PRO A 136 4.13 14.17 -9.39
N ASN A 137 3.58 14.37 -10.58
CA ASN A 137 3.92 13.58 -11.77
C ASN A 137 4.04 14.52 -12.96
N TYR A 138 5.19 15.18 -13.09
CA TYR A 138 5.47 16.09 -14.20
C TYR A 138 6.97 16.13 -14.43
N ARG A 139 7.33 16.62 -15.61
CA ARG A 139 8.75 16.74 -15.95
C ARG A 139 9.43 17.85 -15.17
#